data_4fa480aba3ae231ae661e666790e06fa
#
_entry.id   4fa480aba3ae231ae661e666790e06fa
#
_cell.length_a   1.000
_cell.length_b   1.000
_cell.length_c   1.000
_cell.angle_alpha   90.00
_cell.angle_beta   90.00
_cell.angle_gamma   90.00
#
_symmetry.space_group_name_H-M   'P 1'
#
loop_
_entity.id
_entity.type
_entity.pdbx_description
1 polymer ?
#
loop_
_entity_poly.entity_id
_entity_poly.type
_entity_poly.pdbx_seq_one_letter_code
_entity_poly.pdbx_strand_id
1 'polypeptide(L)'
;TFPWRKNSIHCNNGGGSYLTQNEIRDMIDYCTERGIRIIPEVPSTSHCDYLLTRHPELAERCEDPYPDTFCPSNPNSYKLLFDVLDEVIDVFHPEIINIGHDEYYSINICDRCRSRLKKNEDIYAEDIIKIHDYLAAKNVKTMIWCDKLLNVLTESGANFGGALNYVYKNWDVNSELLGIIQPTWRAKEKIPKDIICLNWFWSYGEKYDEDLREFPVIFGNFLGSGMSGFKKRCGTNTVGGICSNWGATMPVY
;
A
#
# COMPACT_ATOMS: atom_id res chain seq x y z
N THR A 1 3.37 -13.34 4.86
CA THR A 1 4.41 -14.09 4.12
C THR A 1 3.81 -15.32 3.48
N PHE A 2 4.22 -15.66 2.26
CA PHE A 2 3.60 -16.68 1.43
C PHE A 2 4.60 -17.76 1.00
N PRO A 3 4.98 -18.71 1.89
CA PRO A 3 5.91 -19.77 1.54
C PRO A 3 5.21 -20.95 0.83
N TRP A 4 4.39 -20.67 -0.19
CA TRP A 4 3.53 -21.69 -0.78
C TRP A 4 4.14 -22.46 -1.93
N ARG A 5 4.89 -21.81 -2.80
CA ARG A 5 5.51 -22.42 -3.97
C ARG A 5 7.01 -22.09 -3.98
N LYS A 6 7.60 -22.02 -5.14
CA LYS A 6 8.97 -21.49 -5.29
C LYS A 6 9.15 -20.11 -4.69
N ASN A 7 8.08 -19.29 -4.62
CA ASN A 7 8.10 -17.96 -4.03
C ASN A 7 8.34 -17.98 -2.52
N SER A 8 8.13 -19.10 -1.85
CA SER A 8 8.41 -19.25 -0.41
C SER A 8 9.85 -18.92 -0.04
N ILE A 9 10.78 -19.07 -0.97
CA ILE A 9 12.20 -18.72 -0.77
C ILE A 9 12.42 -17.19 -0.78
N HIS A 10 11.49 -16.43 -1.31
CA HIS A 10 11.57 -14.98 -1.45
C HIS A 10 10.95 -14.23 -0.28
N CYS A 11 10.08 -14.88 0.48
CA CYS A 11 9.38 -14.25 1.60
C CYS A 11 10.02 -14.60 2.93
N ASN A 12 10.03 -13.62 3.83
CA ASN A 12 10.47 -13.82 5.22
C ASN A 12 9.25 -13.80 6.13
N ASN A 13 9.00 -14.89 6.84
CA ASN A 13 7.92 -14.97 7.82
C ASN A 13 8.39 -14.65 9.26
N GLY A 14 9.61 -14.16 9.41
CA GLY A 14 10.16 -13.86 10.75
C GLY A 14 10.25 -15.06 11.69
N GLY A 15 10.19 -16.31 11.16
CA GLY A 15 10.12 -17.53 11.96
C GLY A 15 8.74 -17.83 12.55
N GLY A 16 7.71 -17.03 12.24
CA GLY A 16 6.34 -17.20 12.69
C GLY A 16 5.54 -18.24 11.90
N SER A 17 4.31 -18.46 12.34
CA SER A 17 3.35 -19.32 11.65
C SER A 17 2.82 -18.65 10.37
N TYR A 18 2.34 -19.46 9.45
CA TYR A 18 1.66 -19.02 8.22
C TYR A 18 0.47 -19.94 7.94
N LEU A 19 -0.49 -19.41 7.20
CA LEU A 19 -1.59 -20.22 6.68
C LEU A 19 -1.15 -20.94 5.40
N THR A 20 -1.48 -22.21 5.32
CA THR A 20 -1.30 -22.98 4.08
C THR A 20 -2.32 -22.55 3.03
N GLN A 21 -2.07 -22.87 1.77
CA GLN A 21 -3.05 -22.61 0.71
C GLN A 21 -4.40 -23.28 0.98
N ASN A 22 -4.42 -24.48 1.56
CA ASN A 22 -5.66 -25.17 1.88
C ASN A 22 -6.44 -24.45 2.99
N GLU A 23 -5.78 -24.02 4.07
CA GLU A 23 -6.41 -23.23 5.12
C GLU A 23 -6.99 -21.92 4.60
N ILE A 24 -6.30 -21.28 3.65
CA ILE A 24 -6.83 -20.09 2.98
C ILE A 24 -8.07 -20.43 2.15
N ARG A 25 -8.07 -21.52 1.37
CA ARG A 25 -9.24 -21.94 0.60
C ARG A 25 -10.42 -22.27 1.50
N ASP A 26 -10.19 -23.00 2.59
CA ASP A 26 -11.23 -23.29 3.58
C ASP A 26 -11.82 -22.00 4.18
N MET A 27 -10.96 -21.00 4.45
CA MET A 27 -11.41 -19.68 4.95
C MET A 27 -12.22 -18.94 3.88
N ILE A 28 -11.82 -18.98 2.62
CA ILE A 28 -12.55 -18.35 1.51
C ILE A 28 -13.94 -18.98 1.37
N ASP A 29 -14.04 -20.30 1.39
CA ASP A 29 -15.30 -21.04 1.29
C ASP A 29 -16.20 -20.69 2.48
N TYR A 30 -15.66 -20.71 3.69
CA TYR A 30 -16.39 -20.32 4.91
C TYR A 30 -16.97 -18.90 4.83
N CYS A 31 -16.17 -17.94 4.34
CA CYS A 31 -16.61 -16.55 4.17
C CYS A 31 -17.67 -16.42 3.07
N THR A 32 -17.44 -17.09 1.94
CA THR A 32 -18.34 -17.04 0.76
C THR A 32 -19.72 -17.57 1.08
N GLU A 33 -19.81 -18.70 1.82
CA GLU A 33 -21.09 -19.26 2.30
C GLU A 33 -21.90 -18.28 3.18
N ARG A 34 -21.21 -17.26 3.75
CA ARG A 34 -21.82 -16.24 4.62
C ARG A 34 -21.99 -14.89 3.93
N GLY A 35 -21.81 -14.86 2.61
CA GLY A 35 -21.90 -13.63 1.83
C GLY A 35 -20.76 -12.64 2.10
N ILE A 36 -19.64 -13.10 2.70
CA ILE A 36 -18.46 -12.29 2.97
C ILE A 36 -17.43 -12.52 1.85
N ARG A 37 -16.98 -11.44 1.24
CA ARG A 37 -15.93 -11.46 0.22
C ARG A 37 -14.60 -11.12 0.85
N ILE A 38 -13.56 -11.92 0.55
CA ILE A 38 -12.20 -11.66 0.99
C ILE A 38 -11.48 -10.80 -0.04
N ILE A 39 -10.82 -9.74 0.40
CA ILE A 39 -9.93 -8.90 -0.38
C ILE A 39 -8.53 -9.10 0.19
N PRO A 40 -7.62 -9.77 -0.53
CA PRO A 40 -6.24 -9.90 -0.07
C PRO A 40 -5.50 -8.57 -0.18
N GLU A 41 -4.57 -8.35 0.74
CA GLU A 41 -3.61 -7.24 0.67
C GLU A 41 -2.21 -7.80 0.39
N VAL A 42 -1.56 -7.21 -0.61
CA VAL A 42 -0.17 -7.47 -0.99
C VAL A 42 0.57 -6.15 -1.00
N PRO A 43 1.15 -5.74 0.13
CA PRO A 43 1.86 -4.47 0.21
C PRO A 43 2.93 -4.36 -0.87
N SER A 44 2.94 -3.24 -1.56
CA SER A 44 3.88 -2.92 -2.63
C SER A 44 4.30 -1.46 -2.52
N THR A 45 5.47 -1.12 -3.01
CA THR A 45 6.20 0.12 -2.78
C THR A 45 6.73 0.21 -1.36
N SER A 46 5.89 0.29 -0.35
CA SER A 46 6.19 0.31 1.08
C SER A 46 5.75 -0.99 1.76
N HIS A 47 6.12 -1.15 3.03
CA HIS A 47 5.83 -2.36 3.82
C HIS A 47 6.25 -3.66 3.12
N CYS A 48 7.31 -3.55 2.29
CA CYS A 48 7.83 -4.66 1.50
C CYS A 48 8.95 -5.44 2.21
N ASP A 49 9.14 -5.24 3.51
CA ASP A 49 10.13 -5.94 4.32
C ASP A 49 9.99 -7.48 4.23
N TYR A 50 8.77 -7.98 4.05
CA TYR A 50 8.51 -9.40 3.84
C TYR A 50 9.20 -9.98 2.60
N LEU A 51 9.52 -9.15 1.58
CA LEU A 51 10.31 -9.51 0.41
C LEU A 51 11.76 -9.02 0.55
N LEU A 52 11.94 -7.77 0.97
CA LEU A 52 13.22 -7.07 0.88
C LEU A 52 14.25 -7.56 1.88
N THR A 53 13.85 -8.17 2.99
CA THR A 53 14.78 -8.85 3.90
C THR A 53 15.50 -10.03 3.25
N ARG A 54 14.94 -10.60 2.18
CA ARG A 54 15.58 -11.65 1.38
C ARG A 54 16.12 -11.15 0.05
N HIS A 55 15.66 -10.00 -0.40
CA HIS A 55 16.02 -9.37 -1.66
C HIS A 55 16.42 -7.91 -1.47
N PRO A 56 17.41 -7.61 -0.61
CA PRO A 56 17.81 -6.23 -0.32
C PRO A 56 18.28 -5.48 -1.59
N GLU A 57 18.76 -6.18 -2.61
CA GLU A 57 19.16 -5.62 -3.91
C GLU A 57 18.00 -5.00 -4.70
N LEU A 58 16.76 -5.28 -4.31
CA LEU A 58 15.55 -4.70 -4.89
C LEU A 58 15.04 -3.48 -4.11
N ALA A 59 15.58 -3.23 -2.94
CA ALA A 59 15.20 -2.08 -2.13
C ALA A 59 15.64 -0.76 -2.76
N GLU A 60 14.91 0.31 -2.47
CA GLU A 60 15.33 1.68 -2.77
C GLU A 60 16.63 2.02 -2.03
N ARG A 61 16.86 1.40 -0.86
CA ARG A 61 18.07 1.46 -0.06
C ARG A 61 18.59 0.05 0.23
N CYS A 62 19.49 -0.43 -0.63
CA CYS A 62 20.06 -1.77 -0.51
C CYS A 62 20.89 -1.98 0.76
N GLU A 63 21.43 -0.89 1.32
CA GLU A 63 22.25 -0.89 2.54
C GLU A 63 21.45 -0.80 3.83
N ASP A 64 20.14 -0.64 3.74
CA ASP A 64 19.27 -0.57 4.92
C ASP A 64 19.15 -1.96 5.55
N PRO A 65 19.46 -2.14 6.84
CA PRO A 65 19.26 -3.41 7.53
C PRO A 65 17.77 -3.79 7.66
N TYR A 66 16.88 -2.82 7.51
CA TYR A 66 15.42 -2.99 7.57
C TYR A 66 14.76 -2.35 6.33
N PRO A 67 15.01 -2.90 5.14
CA PRO A 67 14.51 -2.31 3.90
C PRO A 67 12.99 -2.45 3.83
N ASP A 68 12.31 -1.33 3.68
CA ASP A 68 10.84 -1.25 3.64
C ASP A 68 10.31 -0.99 2.22
N THR A 69 10.98 -0.12 1.48
CA THR A 69 10.51 0.34 0.18
C THR A 69 11.29 -0.31 -0.96
N PHE A 70 10.63 -0.96 -1.90
CA PHE A 70 11.32 -1.45 -3.08
C PHE A 70 11.64 -0.33 -4.08
N CYS A 71 12.65 -0.53 -4.91
CA CYS A 71 13.02 0.43 -5.94
C CYS A 71 12.05 0.36 -7.14
N PRO A 72 11.21 1.38 -7.38
CA PRO A 72 10.26 1.38 -8.51
C PRO A 72 10.94 1.55 -9.87
N SER A 73 12.23 1.83 -9.88
CA SER A 73 13.03 1.89 -11.11
C SER A 73 13.82 0.62 -11.39
N ASN A 74 13.71 -0.39 -10.52
CA ASN A 74 14.31 -1.70 -10.73
C ASN A 74 13.30 -2.66 -11.38
N PRO A 75 13.49 -3.11 -12.61
CA PRO A 75 12.54 -4.03 -13.25
C PRO A 75 12.41 -5.39 -12.54
N ASN A 76 13.42 -5.80 -11.79
CA ASN A 76 13.36 -7.04 -11.03
C ASN A 76 12.44 -6.94 -9.81
N SER A 77 12.21 -5.74 -9.26
CA SER A 77 11.20 -5.52 -8.22
C SER A 77 9.82 -5.98 -8.69
N TYR A 78 9.46 -5.65 -9.93
CA TYR A 78 8.16 -6.06 -10.49
C TYR A 78 8.10 -7.53 -10.88
N LYS A 79 9.20 -8.14 -11.30
CA LYS A 79 9.22 -9.59 -11.55
C LYS A 79 8.88 -10.35 -10.28
N LEU A 80 9.49 -9.95 -9.17
CA LEU A 80 9.22 -10.57 -7.86
C LEU A 80 7.80 -10.28 -7.39
N LEU A 81 7.36 -9.02 -7.44
CA LEU A 81 6.02 -8.63 -7.01
C LEU A 81 4.94 -9.34 -7.82
N PHE A 82 5.08 -9.39 -9.14
CA PHE A 82 4.09 -10.02 -10.03
C PHE A 82 4.03 -11.53 -9.83
N ASP A 83 5.15 -12.17 -9.52
CA ASP A 83 5.17 -13.59 -9.16
C ASP A 83 4.40 -13.86 -7.86
N VAL A 84 4.49 -12.95 -6.87
CA VAL A 84 3.68 -13.00 -5.64
C VAL A 84 2.20 -12.74 -5.93
N LEU A 85 1.89 -11.72 -6.72
CA LEU A 85 0.51 -11.41 -7.11
C LEU A 85 -0.15 -12.56 -7.85
N ASP A 86 0.56 -13.22 -8.75
CA ASP A 86 0.05 -14.39 -9.45
C ASP A 86 -0.33 -15.53 -8.50
N GLU A 87 0.51 -15.79 -7.51
CA GLU A 87 0.22 -16.79 -6.49
C GLU A 87 -1.01 -16.43 -5.64
N VAL A 88 -1.15 -15.15 -5.26
CA VAL A 88 -2.32 -14.67 -4.54
C VAL A 88 -3.58 -14.77 -5.41
N ILE A 89 -3.51 -14.41 -6.69
CA ILE A 89 -4.64 -14.53 -7.62
C ILE A 89 -5.06 -15.99 -7.78
N ASP A 90 -4.12 -16.92 -7.94
CA ASP A 90 -4.39 -18.35 -8.10
C ASP A 90 -5.05 -18.98 -6.86
N VAL A 91 -4.80 -18.44 -5.67
CA VAL A 91 -5.34 -19.00 -4.43
C VAL A 91 -6.64 -18.34 -4.02
N PHE A 92 -6.72 -17.01 -4.12
CA PHE A 92 -7.87 -16.24 -3.64
C PHE A 92 -8.95 -16.05 -4.70
N HIS A 93 -8.61 -16.12 -6.00
CA HIS A 93 -9.49 -15.73 -7.11
C HIS A 93 -10.21 -14.39 -6.85
N PRO A 94 -9.47 -13.34 -6.45
CA PRO A 94 -10.08 -12.13 -5.93
C PRO A 94 -10.62 -11.24 -7.05
N GLU A 95 -11.70 -10.50 -6.78
CA GLU A 95 -12.15 -9.42 -7.66
C GLU A 95 -11.32 -8.14 -7.45
N ILE A 96 -10.74 -7.98 -6.28
CA ILE A 96 -10.01 -6.80 -5.84
C ILE A 96 -8.77 -7.25 -5.07
N ILE A 97 -7.64 -6.60 -5.31
CA ILE A 97 -6.43 -6.70 -4.46
C ILE A 97 -6.10 -5.32 -3.93
N ASN A 98 -5.87 -5.21 -2.62
CA ASN A 98 -5.24 -4.05 -2.02
C ASN A 98 -3.72 -4.18 -2.19
N ILE A 99 -3.09 -3.21 -2.82
CA ILE A 99 -1.65 -3.21 -3.09
C ILE A 99 -0.86 -2.34 -2.12
N GLY A 100 -1.48 -1.88 -1.02
CA GLY A 100 -0.83 -1.03 -0.01
C GLY A 100 -0.60 0.38 -0.52
N HIS A 101 0.65 0.79 -0.71
CA HIS A 101 1.11 2.10 -1.20
C HIS A 101 1.04 3.25 -0.18
N ASP A 102 0.85 2.94 1.08
CA ASP A 102 0.88 3.88 2.19
C ASP A 102 2.31 4.09 2.74
N GLU A 103 2.48 5.07 3.55
CA GLU A 103 3.59 5.29 4.50
C GLU A 103 5.02 4.98 4.02
N TYR A 104 5.33 5.11 2.74
CA TYR A 104 6.73 4.93 2.31
C TYR A 104 7.64 5.99 2.96
N TYR A 105 8.83 5.57 3.34
CA TYR A 105 9.84 6.43 3.98
C TYR A 105 11.01 6.74 3.05
N SER A 106 11.17 6.01 1.95
CA SER A 106 12.21 6.22 0.97
C SER A 106 11.67 6.02 -0.44
N ILE A 107 11.74 7.04 -1.26
CA ILE A 107 11.41 6.98 -2.69
C ILE A 107 12.28 7.98 -3.44
N ASN A 108 12.76 7.62 -4.64
CA ASN A 108 13.56 8.48 -5.48
C ASN A 108 14.87 8.94 -4.82
N ILE A 109 15.50 8.09 -4.01
CA ILE A 109 16.75 8.39 -3.31
C ILE A 109 17.93 7.56 -3.82
N CYS A 110 17.70 6.38 -4.40
CA CYS A 110 18.78 5.60 -5.02
C CYS A 110 19.23 6.21 -6.37
N ASP A 111 20.44 5.88 -6.79
CA ASP A 111 21.00 6.40 -8.04
C ASP A 111 20.17 6.02 -9.27
N ARG A 112 19.56 4.83 -9.27
CA ARG A 112 18.68 4.36 -10.35
C ARG A 112 17.44 5.23 -10.49
N CYS A 113 16.79 5.58 -9.39
CA CYS A 113 15.64 6.46 -9.40
C CYS A 113 16.04 7.89 -9.76
N ARG A 114 17.10 8.44 -9.13
CA ARG A 114 17.58 9.80 -9.39
C ARG A 114 18.03 10.01 -10.83
N SER A 115 18.63 9.00 -11.47
CA SER A 115 19.06 9.09 -12.87
C SER A 115 17.91 9.31 -13.84
N ARG A 116 16.67 9.04 -13.43
CA ARG A 116 15.46 9.29 -14.23
C ARG A 116 15.08 10.76 -14.28
N LEU A 117 15.63 11.61 -13.39
CA LEU A 117 15.33 13.04 -13.28
C LEU A 117 13.83 13.37 -13.19
N LYS A 118 13.07 12.48 -12.55
CA LYS A 118 11.63 12.62 -12.33
C LYS A 118 11.32 13.10 -10.93
N LYS A 119 10.15 13.72 -10.77
CA LYS A 119 9.61 14.06 -9.45
C LYS A 119 9.09 12.80 -8.74
N ASN A 120 9.00 12.85 -7.42
CA ASN A 120 8.46 11.73 -6.64
C ASN A 120 7.03 11.38 -7.05
N GLU A 121 6.19 12.38 -7.31
CA GLU A 121 4.81 12.20 -7.78
C GLU A 121 4.73 11.42 -9.10
N ASP A 122 5.70 11.59 -10.00
CA ASP A 122 5.78 10.87 -11.28
C ASP A 122 6.17 9.41 -11.06
N ILE A 123 7.20 9.18 -10.25
CA ILE A 123 7.69 7.83 -9.93
C ILE A 123 6.60 7.04 -9.20
N TYR A 124 5.94 7.65 -8.23
CA TYR A 124 4.86 7.04 -7.47
C TYR A 124 3.65 6.71 -8.34
N ALA A 125 3.25 7.63 -9.24
CA ALA A 125 2.15 7.38 -10.17
C ALA A 125 2.47 6.26 -11.15
N GLU A 126 3.68 6.24 -11.71
CA GLU A 126 4.11 5.20 -12.65
C GLU A 126 4.16 3.81 -12.00
N ASP A 127 4.53 3.74 -10.74
CA ASP A 127 4.50 2.50 -9.97
C ASP A 127 3.08 1.97 -9.81
N ILE A 128 2.16 2.81 -9.35
CA ILE A 128 0.74 2.46 -9.24
C ILE A 128 0.18 2.01 -10.59
N ILE A 129 0.39 2.77 -11.66
CA ILE A 129 -0.11 2.46 -13.00
C ILE A 129 0.38 1.09 -13.46
N LYS A 130 1.65 0.81 -13.25
CA LYS A 130 2.26 -0.45 -13.69
C LYS A 130 1.66 -1.67 -13.00
N ILE A 131 1.37 -1.56 -11.70
CA ILE A 131 0.75 -2.64 -10.95
C ILE A 131 -0.74 -2.74 -11.28
N HIS A 132 -1.43 -1.59 -11.40
CA HIS A 132 -2.82 -1.52 -11.84
C HIS A 132 -3.03 -2.19 -13.19
N ASP A 133 -2.20 -1.86 -14.20
CA ASP A 133 -2.31 -2.43 -15.54
C ASP A 133 -2.09 -3.95 -15.54
N TYR A 134 -1.16 -4.42 -14.69
CA TYR A 134 -0.92 -5.84 -14.51
C TYR A 134 -2.15 -6.58 -13.94
N LEU A 135 -2.78 -6.00 -12.92
CA LEU A 135 -3.99 -6.56 -12.30
C LEU A 135 -5.20 -6.46 -13.24
N ALA A 136 -5.36 -5.33 -13.92
CA ALA A 136 -6.44 -5.11 -14.89
C ALA A 136 -6.39 -6.12 -16.05
N ALA A 137 -5.21 -6.47 -16.55
CA ALA A 137 -5.02 -7.51 -17.57
C ALA A 137 -5.47 -8.90 -17.08
N LYS A 138 -5.63 -9.10 -15.78
CA LYS A 138 -6.14 -10.31 -15.13
C LYS A 138 -7.60 -10.17 -14.65
N ASN A 139 -8.28 -9.08 -15.01
CA ASN A 139 -9.62 -8.71 -14.53
C ASN A 139 -9.72 -8.54 -13.01
N VAL A 140 -8.67 -8.09 -12.36
CA VAL A 140 -8.59 -7.79 -10.93
C VAL A 140 -8.53 -6.27 -10.74
N LYS A 141 -9.39 -5.73 -9.89
CA LYS A 141 -9.40 -4.31 -9.54
C LYS A 141 -8.32 -3.99 -8.51
N THR A 142 -7.78 -2.79 -8.60
CA THR A 142 -6.77 -2.27 -7.68
C THR A 142 -7.40 -1.47 -6.57
N MET A 143 -6.94 -1.68 -5.34
CA MET A 143 -7.24 -0.88 -4.16
C MET A 143 -5.93 -0.41 -3.53
N ILE A 144 -5.89 0.80 -3.00
CA ILE A 144 -4.72 1.38 -2.32
C ILE A 144 -5.11 2.11 -1.05
N TRP A 145 -4.20 2.18 -0.08
CA TRP A 145 -4.24 3.19 0.97
C TRP A 145 -3.82 4.53 0.36
N CYS A 146 -4.62 5.55 0.52
CA CYS A 146 -4.47 6.74 -0.31
C CYS A 146 -3.90 7.97 0.41
N ASP A 147 -3.29 7.83 1.56
CA ASP A 147 -2.66 8.94 2.28
C ASP A 147 -1.69 9.74 1.40
N LYS A 148 -0.93 9.07 0.52
CA LYS A 148 0.04 9.70 -0.39
C LYS A 148 -0.59 10.50 -1.54
N LEU A 149 -1.90 10.40 -1.74
CA LEU A 149 -2.66 11.21 -2.69
C LEU A 149 -3.28 12.47 -2.06
N LEU A 150 -3.26 12.59 -0.74
CA LEU A 150 -3.88 13.69 0.01
C LEU A 150 -2.89 14.83 0.26
N ASN A 151 -3.31 16.04 -0.08
CA ASN A 151 -2.54 17.25 0.18
C ASN A 151 -2.84 17.82 1.57
N VAL A 152 -2.49 17.06 2.62
CA VAL A 152 -2.80 17.44 3.99
C VAL A 152 -1.83 18.51 4.49
N LEU A 153 -2.31 19.74 4.54
CA LEU A 153 -1.62 20.89 5.14
C LEU A 153 -2.48 21.46 6.25
N THR A 154 -1.99 21.37 7.48
CA THR A 154 -2.71 21.85 8.67
C THR A 154 -2.59 23.36 8.82
N GLU A 155 -3.44 23.95 9.65
CA GLU A 155 -3.39 25.38 9.97
C GLU A 155 -2.07 25.78 10.68
N SER A 156 -1.45 24.87 11.39
CA SER A 156 -0.13 25.08 12.00
C SER A 156 1.03 25.01 11.00
N GLY A 157 0.77 24.71 9.74
CA GLY A 157 1.79 24.56 8.69
C GLY A 157 2.44 23.18 8.65
N ALA A 158 1.98 22.23 9.45
CA ALA A 158 2.46 20.84 9.36
C ALA A 158 1.85 20.16 8.14
N ASN A 159 2.65 19.34 7.46
CA ASN A 159 2.26 18.59 6.29
C ASN A 159 2.28 17.09 6.56
N PHE A 160 1.30 16.36 5.98
CA PHE A 160 1.12 14.93 6.16
C PHE A 160 0.71 14.28 4.84
N GLY A 161 0.72 12.95 4.82
CA GLY A 161 0.33 12.17 3.65
C GLY A 161 1.13 12.54 2.41
N GLY A 162 0.45 12.82 1.32
CA GLY A 162 1.07 13.20 0.05
C GLY A 162 1.68 14.61 0.04
N ALA A 163 1.38 15.46 1.03
CA ALA A 163 2.00 16.77 1.18
C ALA A 163 3.35 16.72 1.89
N LEU A 164 3.74 15.57 2.42
CA LEU A 164 5.01 15.43 3.15
C LEU A 164 6.19 15.92 2.31
N ASN A 165 6.97 16.81 2.94
CA ASN A 165 8.23 17.31 2.44
C ASN A 165 9.19 17.36 3.63
N TYR A 166 10.03 16.35 3.77
CA TYR A 166 10.93 16.23 4.90
C TYR A 166 12.27 15.61 4.51
N VAL A 167 13.25 15.86 5.36
CA VAL A 167 14.57 15.26 5.23
C VAL A 167 14.52 13.84 5.79
N TYR A 168 14.77 12.86 4.93
CA TYR A 168 14.91 11.47 5.36
C TYR A 168 16.30 11.27 5.95
N LYS A 169 16.36 10.79 7.18
CA LYS A 169 17.60 10.47 7.89
C LYS A 169 17.64 8.99 8.21
N ASN A 170 18.84 8.43 8.19
CA ASN A 170 19.06 7.10 8.75
C ASN A 170 19.01 7.22 10.28
N TRP A 171 17.95 6.74 10.87
CA TRP A 171 17.75 6.80 12.32
C TRP A 171 18.45 5.69 13.08
N ASP A 172 18.91 4.65 12.39
CA ASP A 172 19.64 3.54 12.99
C ASP A 172 21.14 3.81 13.16
N VAL A 173 21.72 4.65 12.32
CA VAL A 173 23.17 4.88 12.30
C VAL A 173 23.47 6.36 12.02
N ASN A 174 23.97 7.06 13.03
CA ASN A 174 24.54 8.41 12.93
C ASN A 174 23.66 9.53 12.36
N SER A 175 22.37 9.35 12.22
CA SER A 175 21.45 10.37 11.66
C SER A 175 21.92 10.96 10.32
N GLU A 176 22.59 10.14 9.49
CA GLU A 176 23.06 10.55 8.18
C GLU A 176 21.92 10.97 7.27
N LEU A 177 22.11 12.07 6.56
CA LEU A 177 21.14 12.57 5.59
C LEU A 177 21.14 11.65 4.36
N LEU A 178 20.02 10.99 4.11
CA LEU A 178 19.86 10.05 3.00
C LEU A 178 19.15 10.66 1.80
N GLY A 179 18.32 11.65 2.03
CA GLY A 179 17.57 12.31 0.97
C GLY A 179 16.45 13.21 1.47
N ILE A 180 15.71 13.73 0.54
CA ILE A 180 14.54 14.56 0.81
C ILE A 180 13.32 13.87 0.21
N ILE A 181 12.34 13.55 1.04
CA ILE A 181 11.04 13.10 0.59
C ILE A 181 10.26 14.31 0.09
N GLN A 182 9.91 14.28 -1.17
CA GLN A 182 9.12 15.32 -1.81
C GLN A 182 7.64 14.94 -1.88
N PRO A 183 6.75 15.93 -2.01
CA PRO A 183 5.31 15.67 -2.13
C PRO A 183 4.96 14.74 -3.30
N THR A 184 3.91 13.93 -3.10
CA THR A 184 3.38 13.00 -4.11
C THR A 184 1.90 13.18 -4.39
N TRP A 185 1.20 14.06 -3.66
CA TRP A 185 -0.25 14.21 -3.75
C TRP A 185 -0.79 14.47 -5.18
N ARG A 186 0.03 15.02 -6.07
CA ARG A 186 -0.33 15.21 -7.48
C ARG A 186 -0.33 13.93 -8.30
N ALA A 187 0.17 12.83 -7.77
CA ALA A 187 0.06 11.53 -8.43
C ALA A 187 -1.41 11.18 -8.73
N LYS A 188 -2.36 11.64 -7.88
CA LYS A 188 -3.80 11.48 -8.12
C LYS A 188 -4.28 12.00 -9.47
N GLU A 189 -3.61 13.00 -10.04
CA GLU A 189 -3.96 13.58 -11.36
C GLU A 189 -3.57 12.65 -12.52
N LYS A 190 -2.69 11.68 -12.27
CA LYS A 190 -2.01 10.86 -13.28
C LYS A 190 -2.47 9.39 -13.29
N ILE A 191 -2.99 8.91 -12.18
CA ILE A 191 -3.38 7.49 -12.01
C ILE A 191 -4.81 7.22 -12.51
N PRO A 192 -5.13 5.97 -12.88
CA PRO A 192 -6.48 5.54 -13.26
C PRO A 192 -7.52 5.84 -12.18
N LYS A 193 -8.73 6.26 -12.60
CA LYS A 193 -9.77 6.73 -11.69
C LYS A 193 -10.70 5.62 -11.18
N ASP A 194 -10.53 4.42 -11.65
CA ASP A 194 -11.21 3.21 -11.18
C ASP A 194 -10.53 2.54 -9.99
N ILE A 195 -9.35 3.03 -9.58
CA ILE A 195 -8.64 2.60 -8.37
C ILE A 195 -9.46 2.94 -7.14
N ILE A 196 -9.68 1.96 -6.27
CA ILE A 196 -10.41 2.14 -5.01
C ILE A 196 -9.47 2.72 -3.97
N CYS A 197 -9.81 3.89 -3.43
CA CYS A 197 -9.01 4.62 -2.44
C CYS A 197 -9.50 4.37 -1.02
N LEU A 198 -8.64 3.79 -0.17
CA LEU A 198 -8.89 3.65 1.27
C LEU A 198 -8.42 4.92 1.97
N ASN A 199 -9.36 5.78 2.39
CA ASN A 199 -9.06 7.01 3.10
C ASN A 199 -9.03 6.78 4.62
N TRP A 200 -7.86 6.53 5.17
CA TRP A 200 -7.64 6.44 6.61
C TRP A 200 -7.19 7.76 7.25
N PHE A 201 -6.92 8.78 6.42
CA PHE A 201 -6.60 10.15 6.83
C PHE A 201 -7.82 11.04 7.03
N TRP A 202 -9.02 10.47 7.07
CA TRP A 202 -10.28 11.20 7.21
C TRP A 202 -10.33 12.12 8.45
N SER A 203 -9.59 11.80 9.50
CA SER A 203 -9.54 12.58 10.74
C SER A 203 -8.86 13.95 10.60
N TYR A 204 -8.09 14.18 9.53
CA TYR A 204 -7.50 15.48 9.25
C TYR A 204 -8.51 16.53 8.78
N GLY A 205 -9.68 16.12 8.34
CA GLY A 205 -10.81 17.00 8.04
C GLY A 205 -11.47 16.76 6.68
N GLU A 206 -12.74 17.18 6.61
CA GLU A 206 -13.60 16.97 5.43
C GLU A 206 -13.05 17.66 4.16
N LYS A 207 -12.32 18.77 4.31
CA LYS A 207 -11.76 19.51 3.16
C LYS A 207 -10.83 18.69 2.27
N TYR A 208 -10.22 17.64 2.81
CA TYR A 208 -9.28 16.78 2.08
C TYR A 208 -9.99 15.66 1.31
N ASP A 209 -11.30 15.44 1.54
CA ASP A 209 -12.07 14.46 0.77
C ASP A 209 -12.18 14.86 -0.70
N GLU A 210 -12.08 16.18 -0.98
CA GLU A 210 -12.06 16.71 -2.34
C GLU A 210 -10.89 16.19 -3.18
N ASP A 211 -9.77 15.86 -2.55
CA ASP A 211 -8.62 15.26 -3.23
C ASP A 211 -8.95 13.91 -3.89
N LEU A 212 -9.97 13.22 -3.39
CA LEU A 212 -10.36 11.87 -3.82
C LEU A 212 -11.70 11.82 -4.56
N ARG A 213 -12.31 12.96 -4.90
CA ARG A 213 -13.67 13.01 -5.49
C ARG A 213 -13.85 12.22 -6.78
N GLU A 214 -12.76 12.02 -7.54
CA GLU A 214 -12.77 11.30 -8.81
C GLU A 214 -12.58 9.78 -8.66
N PHE A 215 -12.35 9.30 -7.45
CA PHE A 215 -12.09 7.89 -7.15
C PHE A 215 -13.24 7.26 -6.36
N PRO A 216 -13.48 5.96 -6.48
CA PRO A 216 -14.26 5.23 -5.49
C PRO A 216 -13.54 5.27 -4.13
N VAL A 217 -14.23 5.69 -3.06
CA VAL A 217 -13.62 5.88 -1.73
C VAL A 217 -14.23 4.96 -0.69
N ILE A 218 -13.39 4.32 0.09
CA ILE A 218 -13.75 3.66 1.33
C ILE A 218 -13.08 4.43 2.47
N PHE A 219 -13.87 4.88 3.45
CA PHE A 219 -13.31 5.48 4.66
C PHE A 219 -12.84 4.39 5.62
N GLY A 220 -11.62 4.50 6.13
CA GLY A 220 -10.95 3.43 6.85
C GLY A 220 -10.41 3.78 8.23
N ASN A 221 -9.86 2.77 8.88
CA ASN A 221 -9.27 2.83 10.22
C ASN A 221 -10.27 3.27 11.31
N PHE A 222 -11.51 2.84 11.22
CA PHE A 222 -12.43 3.02 12.32
C PHE A 222 -12.12 2.03 13.43
N LEU A 223 -12.13 2.55 14.67
CA LEU A 223 -12.12 1.74 15.89
C LEU A 223 -13.55 1.66 16.40
N GLY A 224 -14.19 0.49 16.29
CA GLY A 224 -15.56 0.29 16.72
C GLY A 224 -16.58 1.12 15.92
N SER A 225 -17.53 1.76 16.61
CA SER A 225 -18.61 2.56 16.00
C SER A 225 -18.22 3.99 15.60
N GLY A 226 -16.97 4.28 15.48
CA GLY A 226 -16.36 5.56 15.83
C GLY A 226 -16.14 6.61 14.78
N MET A 227 -16.81 6.67 13.61
CA MET A 227 -16.77 7.90 12.82
C MET A 227 -18.03 8.72 13.00
N SER A 228 -17.99 9.69 13.91
CA SER A 228 -19.07 10.67 14.02
C SER A 228 -19.16 11.48 12.72
N GLY A 229 -20.36 11.59 12.15
CA GLY A 229 -20.58 12.34 10.92
C GLY A 229 -20.29 11.59 9.62
N PHE A 230 -19.97 10.28 9.66
CA PHE A 230 -19.70 9.47 8.46
C PHE A 230 -20.76 9.66 7.36
N LYS A 231 -22.05 9.54 7.72
CA LYS A 231 -23.15 9.71 6.77
C LYS A 231 -23.14 11.08 6.08
N LYS A 232 -22.71 12.13 6.78
CA LYS A 232 -22.63 13.50 6.24
C LYS A 232 -21.49 13.62 5.24
N ARG A 233 -20.41 12.85 5.42
CA ARG A 233 -19.24 12.86 4.53
C ARG A 233 -19.38 11.92 3.33
N CYS A 234 -20.35 11.01 3.33
CA CYS A 234 -20.58 10.14 2.19
C CYS A 234 -21.03 10.93 0.97
N GLY A 235 -20.24 10.89 -0.09
CA GLY A 235 -20.54 11.42 -1.41
C GLY A 235 -21.01 10.32 -2.37
N THR A 236 -21.23 10.69 -3.62
CA THR A 236 -21.63 9.75 -4.69
C THR A 236 -20.55 8.73 -5.03
N ASN A 237 -19.29 9.04 -4.70
CA ASN A 237 -18.14 8.18 -4.90
C ASN A 237 -17.80 7.32 -3.67
N THR A 238 -18.54 7.44 -2.56
CA THR A 238 -18.30 6.62 -1.36
C THR A 238 -18.90 5.25 -1.54
N VAL A 239 -18.05 4.23 -1.50
CA VAL A 239 -18.46 2.83 -1.70
C VAL A 239 -18.49 2.01 -0.42
N GLY A 240 -18.00 2.55 0.71
CA GLY A 240 -18.07 1.87 1.99
C GLY A 240 -17.25 2.50 3.11
N GLY A 241 -17.19 1.77 4.21
CA GLY A 241 -16.35 2.05 5.37
C GLY A 241 -15.71 0.78 5.89
N ILE A 242 -14.53 0.87 6.48
CA ILE A 242 -13.76 -0.26 7.00
C ILE A 242 -13.43 -0.05 8.48
N CYS A 243 -13.70 -1.05 9.28
CA CYS A 243 -13.19 -1.14 10.64
C CYS A 243 -11.86 -1.89 10.60
N SER A 244 -10.82 -1.28 11.14
CA SER A 244 -9.48 -1.85 11.11
C SER A 244 -9.09 -2.42 12.46
N ASN A 245 -8.40 -3.55 12.43
CA ASN A 245 -7.72 -4.15 13.57
C ASN A 245 -6.26 -4.42 13.20
N TRP A 246 -5.37 -3.57 13.69
CA TRP A 246 -3.92 -3.66 13.46
C TRP A 246 -3.19 -4.44 14.56
N GLY A 247 -3.89 -4.82 15.59
CA GLY A 247 -3.32 -5.59 16.70
C GLY A 247 -3.24 -7.09 16.40
N ALA A 248 -2.46 -7.80 17.18
CA ALA A 248 -2.53 -9.24 17.24
C ALA A 248 -3.94 -9.65 17.65
N THR A 249 -4.62 -10.38 16.78
CA THR A 249 -5.93 -10.95 17.15
C THR A 249 -5.67 -12.07 18.13
N MET A 250 -5.81 -11.77 19.41
CA MET A 250 -5.78 -12.80 20.44
C MET A 250 -7.16 -13.47 20.49
N PRO A 251 -7.24 -14.80 20.44
CA PRO A 251 -8.48 -15.47 20.71
C PRO A 251 -8.96 -15.05 22.10
N VAL A 252 -10.12 -14.45 22.18
CA VAL A 252 -10.77 -14.23 23.49
C VAL A 252 -11.41 -15.55 23.86
N TYR A 253 -10.85 -16.22 24.83
CA TYR A 253 -11.42 -17.42 25.43
C TYR A 253 -12.48 -17.05 26.48
#